data_25649bd8148bf2ccba2848f0eb1e4988
#
_entry.id   25649bd8148bf2ccba2848f0eb1e4988
#
_cell.length_a   1.000
_cell.length_b   1.000
_cell.length_c   1.000
_cell.angle_alpha   90.00
_cell.angle_beta   90.00
_cell.angle_gamma   90.00
#
_symmetry.space_group_name_H-M   'P 1'
#
loop_
_entity.id
_entity.type
_entity.pdbx_description
1 polymer ?
#
loop_
_entity_poly.entity_id
_entity_poly.type
_entity_poly.pdbx_seq_one_letter_code
_entity_poly.pdbx_strand_id
1 'polypeptide(L)'
;MQLIETTTQFIKELQRHFKKQLVSAVLFGSVARQTVKEDSDVDLLLVIQNLPKGRLARRQLLEPVFEARSKKGCNTIFNCHLKTPKEAEKIIVLYYDFPTDAKILHDTKNFFKKIIEKVARHIQKTGAIRKKWGKFYYWDLKPGAKATDTFDIL
;
A
#
# COMPACT_ATOMS: atom_id res chain seq x y z
N MET A 1 12.57 -11.49 -9.39
CA MET A 1 13.61 -11.47 -8.34
C MET A 1 14.21 -10.07 -8.20
N GLN A 2 14.72 -9.47 -9.25
CA GLN A 2 15.36 -8.15 -9.23
C GLN A 2 14.49 -7.01 -8.66
N LEU A 3 13.19 -6.92 -9.00
CA LEU A 3 12.31 -5.86 -8.49
C LEU A 3 12.07 -5.95 -6.97
N ILE A 4 11.99 -7.15 -6.41
CA ILE A 4 11.81 -7.34 -4.96
C ILE A 4 13.07 -6.92 -4.21
N GLU A 5 14.25 -7.25 -4.72
CA GLU A 5 15.53 -6.84 -4.13
C GLU A 5 15.68 -5.32 -4.20
N THR A 6 15.41 -4.73 -5.36
CA THR A 6 15.41 -3.28 -5.57
C THR A 6 14.43 -2.57 -4.63
N THR A 7 13.24 -3.13 -4.43
CA THR A 7 12.24 -2.62 -3.50
C THR A 7 12.72 -2.71 -2.06
N THR A 8 13.29 -3.84 -1.66
CA THR A 8 13.83 -4.01 -0.30
C THR A 8 14.94 -2.99 -0.01
N GLN A 9 15.81 -2.74 -0.99
CA GLN A 9 16.85 -1.73 -0.86
C GLN A 9 16.26 -0.31 -0.75
N PHE A 10 15.24 0.01 -1.54
CA PHE A 10 14.52 1.28 -1.43
C PHE A 10 13.91 1.50 -0.05
N ILE A 11 13.30 0.47 0.53
CA ILE A 11 12.76 0.56 1.89
C ILE A 11 13.87 0.84 2.92
N LYS A 12 15.05 0.23 2.81
CA LYS A 12 16.19 0.51 3.68
C LYS A 12 16.67 1.97 3.55
N GLU A 13 16.64 2.52 2.35
CA GLU A 13 16.98 3.93 2.11
C GLU A 13 15.93 4.87 2.73
N LEU A 14 14.65 4.56 2.60
CA LEU A 14 13.56 5.28 3.29
C LEU A 14 13.68 5.21 4.81
N GLN A 15 14.04 4.05 5.37
CA GLN A 15 14.28 3.90 6.81
C GLN A 15 15.42 4.78 7.31
N ARG A 16 16.51 4.90 6.53
CA ARG A 16 17.63 5.80 6.87
C ARG A 16 17.22 7.27 6.78
N HIS A 17 16.41 7.63 5.79
CA HIS A 17 15.95 8.99 5.55
C HIS A 17 14.92 9.46 6.60
N PHE A 18 13.86 8.68 6.80
CA PHE A 18 12.77 9.01 7.73
C PHE A 18 13.00 8.54 9.16
N LYS A 19 13.92 7.61 9.38
CA LYS A 19 14.25 7.05 10.70
C LYS A 19 12.98 6.55 11.42
N LYS A 20 12.75 7.02 12.64
CA LYS A 20 11.58 6.64 13.47
C LYS A 20 10.24 7.17 12.93
N GLN A 21 10.25 8.10 11.98
CA GLN A 21 9.02 8.61 11.37
C GLN A 21 8.39 7.62 10.38
N LEU A 22 9.18 6.73 9.76
CA LEU A 22 8.62 5.65 8.94
C LEU A 22 8.00 4.60 9.85
N VAL A 23 6.67 4.56 9.87
CA VAL A 23 5.88 3.62 10.69
C VAL A 23 5.69 2.30 9.97
N SER A 24 5.29 2.33 8.70
CA SER A 24 5.07 1.12 7.90
C SER A 24 5.35 1.35 6.43
N ALA A 25 5.77 0.27 5.75
CA ALA A 25 5.91 0.21 4.31
C ALA A 25 5.30 -1.09 3.79
N VAL A 26 4.34 -0.98 2.92
CA VAL A 26 3.53 -2.09 2.40
C VAL A 26 3.62 -2.12 0.89
N LEU A 27 4.07 -3.22 0.34
CA LEU A 27 4.10 -3.50 -1.09
C LEU A 27 2.74 -4.08 -1.50
N PHE A 28 2.16 -3.55 -2.55
CA PHE A 28 0.91 -4.05 -3.13
C PHE A 28 0.95 -4.02 -4.67
N GLY A 29 -0.15 -4.26 -5.34
CA GLY A 29 -0.21 -4.24 -6.79
C GLY A 29 0.40 -5.47 -7.46
N SER A 30 0.84 -5.33 -8.71
CA SER A 30 1.30 -6.44 -9.56
C SER A 30 2.57 -7.10 -9.03
N VAL A 31 3.49 -6.31 -8.47
CA VAL A 31 4.76 -6.82 -7.92
C VAL A 31 4.51 -7.69 -6.69
N ALA A 32 3.59 -7.29 -5.82
CA ALA A 32 3.21 -8.08 -4.64
C ALA A 32 2.57 -9.42 -5.03
N ARG A 33 1.71 -9.42 -6.04
CA ARG A 33 1.04 -10.60 -6.61
C ARG A 33 1.94 -11.48 -7.48
N GLN A 34 3.16 -11.05 -7.77
CA GLN A 34 4.08 -11.73 -8.70
C GLN A 34 3.53 -11.87 -10.13
N THR A 35 2.65 -10.95 -10.54
CA THR A 35 2.08 -10.88 -11.90
C THR A 35 2.74 -9.78 -12.74
N VAL A 36 4.05 -9.64 -12.57
CA VAL A 36 4.87 -8.56 -13.10
C VAL A 36 5.06 -8.69 -14.60
N LYS A 37 5.00 -7.55 -15.31
CA LYS A 37 5.57 -7.37 -16.66
C LYS A 37 6.90 -6.63 -16.53
N GLU A 38 7.74 -6.68 -17.57
CA GLU A 38 9.10 -6.09 -17.54
C GLU A 38 9.13 -4.61 -17.09
N ASP A 39 8.11 -3.84 -17.43
CA ASP A 39 7.99 -2.40 -17.13
C ASP A 39 7.00 -2.10 -15.98
N SER A 40 6.77 -3.05 -15.07
CA SER A 40 5.81 -2.82 -13.98
C SER A 40 6.36 -1.86 -12.94
N ASP A 41 5.55 -0.85 -12.59
CA ASP A 41 5.79 0.03 -11.46
C ASP A 41 5.66 -0.73 -10.13
N VAL A 42 6.38 -0.27 -9.13
CA VAL A 42 6.30 -0.81 -7.77
C VAL A 42 5.36 0.07 -6.95
N ASP A 43 4.21 -0.50 -6.56
CA ASP A 43 3.23 0.21 -5.74
C ASP A 43 3.52 0.03 -4.25
N LEU A 44 3.72 1.14 -3.54
CA LEU A 44 4.02 1.18 -2.12
C LEU A 44 3.04 2.06 -1.36
N LEU A 45 2.53 1.57 -0.24
CA LEU A 45 1.88 2.39 0.78
C LEU A 45 2.89 2.65 1.90
N LEU A 46 3.21 3.91 2.13
CA LEU A 46 4.14 4.36 3.15
C LEU A 46 3.38 5.12 4.23
N VAL A 47 3.46 4.63 5.46
CA VAL A 47 2.92 5.33 6.63
C VAL A 47 4.05 6.07 7.32
N ILE A 48 3.94 7.41 7.33
CA ILE A 48 4.99 8.30 7.83
C ILE A 48 4.36 9.31 8.78
N GLN A 49 4.99 9.52 9.94
CA GLN A 49 4.57 10.53 10.90
C GLN A 49 4.86 11.94 10.40
N ASN A 50 4.05 12.90 10.86
CA ASN A 50 4.28 14.34 10.63
C ASN A 50 4.34 14.73 9.13
N LEU A 51 3.61 14.04 8.27
CA LEU A 51 3.49 14.44 6.88
C LEU A 51 2.79 15.80 6.74
N PRO A 52 3.27 16.68 5.86
CA PRO A 52 2.59 17.93 5.55
C PRO A 52 1.23 17.69 4.89
N LYS A 53 0.40 18.73 4.86
CA LYS A 53 -0.81 18.72 4.06
C LYS A 53 -0.44 18.90 2.58
N GLY A 54 -1.21 18.25 1.71
CA GLY A 54 -1.03 18.35 0.26
C GLY A 54 -0.10 17.31 -0.36
N ARG A 55 -0.51 16.83 -1.52
CA ARG A 55 0.19 15.73 -2.23
C ARG A 55 1.57 16.12 -2.71
N LEU A 56 1.73 17.35 -3.22
CA LEU A 56 3.00 17.83 -3.75
C LEU A 56 4.06 17.94 -2.63
N ALA A 57 3.71 18.58 -1.50
CA ALA A 57 4.62 18.71 -0.37
C ALA A 57 5.07 17.35 0.19
N ARG A 58 4.17 16.36 0.22
CA ARG A 58 4.52 14.99 0.62
C ARG A 58 5.49 14.34 -0.36
N ARG A 59 5.25 14.48 -1.67
CA ARG A 59 6.12 13.92 -2.70
C ARG A 59 7.54 14.50 -2.61
N GLN A 60 7.66 15.80 -2.38
CA GLN A 60 8.95 16.47 -2.22
C GLN A 60 9.82 15.88 -1.10
N LEU A 61 9.21 15.31 -0.06
CA LEU A 61 9.96 14.61 1.00
C LEU A 61 10.70 13.36 0.51
N LEU A 62 10.26 12.75 -0.59
CA LEU A 62 10.91 11.58 -1.19
C LEU A 62 11.98 11.95 -2.22
N GLU A 63 12.00 13.18 -2.71
CA GLU A 63 12.93 13.61 -3.76
C GLU A 63 14.40 13.31 -3.45
N PRO A 64 14.94 13.56 -2.23
CA PRO A 64 16.34 13.25 -1.94
C PRO A 64 16.66 11.77 -2.10
N VAL A 65 15.71 10.87 -1.78
CA VAL A 65 15.90 9.43 -1.93
C VAL A 65 15.86 9.03 -3.40
N PHE A 66 14.93 9.59 -4.17
CA PHE A 66 14.83 9.33 -5.61
C PHE A 66 16.05 9.85 -6.38
N GLU A 67 16.52 11.04 -6.07
CA GLU A 67 17.73 11.60 -6.69
C GLU A 67 18.97 10.75 -6.42
N ALA A 68 19.15 10.30 -5.17
CA ALA A 68 20.26 9.44 -4.81
C ALA A 68 20.22 8.11 -5.56
N ARG A 69 19.04 7.57 -5.84
CA ARG A 69 18.85 6.34 -6.62
C ARG A 69 19.09 6.56 -8.11
N SER A 70 18.58 7.66 -8.67
CA SER A 70 18.81 8.03 -10.06
C SER A 70 20.31 8.17 -10.37
N LYS A 71 21.06 8.81 -9.47
CA LYS A 71 22.53 8.92 -9.59
C LYS A 71 23.26 7.56 -9.60
N LYS A 72 22.65 6.52 -9.03
CA LYS A 72 23.14 5.13 -9.04
C LYS A 72 22.65 4.33 -10.26
N GLY A 73 21.95 4.96 -11.20
CA GLY A 73 21.41 4.31 -12.40
C GLY A 73 20.18 3.43 -12.16
N CYS A 74 19.49 3.60 -11.03
CA CYS A 74 18.26 2.85 -10.77
C CYS A 74 17.06 3.53 -11.45
N ASN A 75 16.48 2.87 -12.45
CA ASN A 75 15.35 3.37 -13.24
C ASN A 75 13.99 2.81 -12.81
N THR A 76 13.94 2.02 -11.73
CA THR A 76 12.68 1.47 -11.21
C THR A 76 11.74 2.58 -10.77
N ILE A 77 10.51 2.57 -11.29
CA ILE A 77 9.46 3.53 -10.92
C ILE A 77 8.75 3.03 -9.66
N PHE A 78 8.69 3.89 -8.65
CA PHE A 78 7.98 3.64 -7.40
C PHE A 78 6.77 4.58 -7.28
N ASN A 79 5.59 4.01 -7.25
CA ASN A 79 4.34 4.71 -6.94
C ASN A 79 4.12 4.70 -5.42
N CYS A 80 4.48 5.78 -4.76
CA CYS A 80 4.39 5.89 -3.31
C CYS A 80 3.11 6.60 -2.88
N HIS A 81 2.23 5.87 -2.18
CA HIS A 81 1.05 6.41 -1.52
C HIS A 81 1.40 6.76 -0.06
N LEU A 82 1.51 8.05 0.23
CA LEU A 82 1.92 8.52 1.56
C LEU A 82 0.71 8.84 2.42
N LYS A 83 0.67 8.23 3.60
CA LYS A 83 -0.37 8.45 4.62
C LYS A 83 0.26 8.70 5.98
N THR A 84 -0.36 9.58 6.76
CA THR A 84 -0.11 9.64 8.20
C THR A 84 -0.70 8.39 8.87
N PRO A 85 -0.29 8.03 10.10
CA PRO A 85 -0.92 6.93 10.84
C PRO A 85 -2.44 7.09 10.94
N LYS A 86 -2.93 8.28 11.26
CA LYS A 86 -4.36 8.58 11.36
C LYS A 86 -5.11 8.39 10.02
N GLU A 87 -4.49 8.77 8.91
CA GLU A 87 -5.06 8.54 7.58
C GLU A 87 -5.03 7.06 7.19
N ALA A 88 -3.99 6.32 7.58
CA ALA A 88 -3.86 4.90 7.30
C ALA A 88 -4.89 4.05 8.05
N GLU A 89 -5.35 4.49 9.22
CA GLU A 89 -6.41 3.82 9.98
C GLU A 89 -7.79 3.90 9.32
N LYS A 90 -8.00 4.88 8.41
CA LYS A 90 -9.23 4.97 7.62
C LYS A 90 -9.19 3.91 6.53
N ILE A 91 -10.02 2.91 6.68
CA ILE A 91 -10.12 1.82 5.70
C ILE A 91 -10.70 2.35 4.39
N ILE A 92 -10.07 1.96 3.30
CA ILE A 92 -10.50 2.26 1.93
C ILE A 92 -10.61 0.95 1.14
N VAL A 93 -11.34 0.96 0.04
CA VAL A 93 -11.57 -0.26 -0.78
C VAL A 93 -10.27 -0.95 -1.21
N LEU A 94 -9.21 -0.19 -1.50
CA LEU A 94 -7.89 -0.74 -1.80
C LEU A 94 -7.39 -1.73 -0.73
N TYR A 95 -7.71 -1.50 0.53
CA TYR A 95 -7.24 -2.35 1.63
C TYR A 95 -7.91 -3.73 1.65
N TYR A 96 -9.02 -3.92 0.94
CA TYR A 96 -9.67 -5.23 0.83
C TYR A 96 -8.80 -6.26 0.10
N ASP A 97 -7.89 -5.83 -0.79
CA ASP A 97 -6.92 -6.72 -1.43
C ASP A 97 -5.74 -7.10 -0.52
N PHE A 98 -5.46 -6.32 0.52
CA PHE A 98 -4.24 -6.45 1.31
C PHE A 98 -4.12 -7.75 2.11
N PRO A 99 -5.20 -8.33 2.69
CA PRO A 99 -5.10 -9.61 3.39
C PRO A 99 -4.56 -10.76 2.54
N THR A 100 -4.79 -10.71 1.22
CA THR A 100 -4.35 -11.75 0.29
C THR A 100 -3.12 -11.38 -0.51
N ASP A 101 -3.01 -10.12 -0.92
CA ASP A 101 -2.07 -9.70 -1.96
C ASP A 101 -0.88 -8.88 -1.45
N ALA A 102 -1.04 -8.14 -0.34
CA ALA A 102 -0.01 -7.23 0.12
C ALA A 102 1.13 -7.92 0.89
N LYS A 103 2.31 -7.32 0.81
CA LYS A 103 3.48 -7.73 1.60
C LYS A 103 3.95 -6.58 2.48
N ILE A 104 3.98 -6.79 3.78
CA ILE A 104 4.54 -5.82 4.72
C ILE A 104 6.06 -5.92 4.66
N LEU A 105 6.74 -4.85 4.26
CA LEU A 105 8.20 -4.78 4.16
C LEU A 105 8.85 -4.13 5.39
N HIS A 106 8.11 -3.26 6.07
CA HIS A 106 8.48 -2.63 7.33
C HIS A 106 7.21 -2.33 8.13
N ASP A 107 7.24 -2.57 9.45
CA ASP A 107 6.07 -2.30 10.29
C ASP A 107 6.46 -2.13 11.76
N THR A 108 6.40 -0.91 12.24
CA THR A 108 6.70 -0.58 13.63
C THR A 108 5.54 -1.01 14.53
N LYS A 109 5.83 -1.84 15.53
CA LYS A 109 4.85 -2.33 16.52
C LYS A 109 3.62 -3.00 15.90
N ASN A 110 3.79 -3.63 14.73
CA ASN A 110 2.70 -4.27 13.98
C ASN A 110 1.53 -3.32 13.66
N PHE A 111 1.83 -2.05 13.40
CA PHE A 111 0.82 -1.01 13.17
C PHE A 111 -0.08 -1.39 11.98
N PHE A 112 0.51 -1.60 10.81
CA PHE A 112 -0.25 -1.90 9.60
C PHE A 112 -0.77 -3.33 9.57
N LYS A 113 -0.07 -4.27 10.20
CA LYS A 113 -0.54 -5.65 10.38
C LYS A 113 -1.91 -5.69 11.07
N LYS A 114 -2.11 -4.90 12.13
CA LYS A 114 -3.40 -4.79 12.82
C LYS A 114 -4.51 -4.22 11.93
N ILE A 115 -4.18 -3.29 11.02
CA ILE A 115 -5.13 -2.77 10.04
C ILE A 115 -5.55 -3.87 9.06
N ILE A 116 -4.59 -4.62 8.50
CA ILE A 116 -4.88 -5.75 7.61
C ILE A 116 -5.75 -6.81 8.30
N GLU A 117 -5.44 -7.16 9.55
CA GLU A 117 -6.23 -8.12 10.33
C GLU A 117 -7.66 -7.61 10.58
N LYS A 118 -7.82 -6.32 10.82
CA LYS A 118 -9.14 -5.69 10.96
C LYS A 118 -9.94 -5.80 9.65
N VAL A 119 -9.31 -5.51 8.52
CA VAL A 119 -9.94 -5.66 7.19
C VAL A 119 -10.32 -7.10 6.93
N ALA A 120 -9.44 -8.06 7.19
CA ALA A 120 -9.73 -9.49 7.01
C ALA A 120 -10.96 -9.95 7.82
N ARG A 121 -11.04 -9.55 9.09
CA ARG A 121 -12.21 -9.84 9.94
C ARG A 121 -13.49 -9.19 9.41
N HIS A 122 -13.39 -7.96 8.90
CA HIS A 122 -14.54 -7.28 8.31
C HIS A 122 -15.05 -7.99 7.05
N ILE A 123 -14.15 -8.37 6.14
CA ILE A 123 -14.48 -9.16 4.94
C ILE A 123 -15.21 -10.45 5.34
N GLN A 124 -14.68 -11.18 6.33
CA GLN A 124 -15.30 -12.40 6.82
C GLN A 124 -16.69 -12.16 7.42
N LYS A 125 -16.84 -11.09 8.22
CA LYS A 125 -18.12 -10.73 8.87
C LYS A 125 -19.20 -10.30 7.89
N THR A 126 -18.83 -9.52 6.86
CA THR A 126 -19.77 -8.99 5.87
C THR A 126 -20.06 -9.96 4.73
N GLY A 127 -19.20 -10.97 4.54
CA GLY A 127 -19.29 -11.86 3.40
C GLY A 127 -18.87 -11.21 2.09
N ALA A 128 -18.11 -10.09 2.15
CA ALA A 128 -17.62 -9.42 0.96
C ALA A 128 -16.84 -10.39 0.07
N ILE A 129 -17.07 -10.34 -1.22
CA ILE A 129 -16.50 -11.28 -2.20
C ILE A 129 -15.74 -10.52 -3.28
N ARG A 130 -14.52 -11.00 -3.57
CA ARG A 130 -13.75 -10.54 -4.73
C ARG A 130 -14.25 -11.23 -5.99
N LYS A 131 -14.77 -10.45 -6.92
CA LYS A 131 -15.31 -10.93 -8.20
C LYS A 131 -14.38 -10.55 -9.35
N LYS A 132 -14.39 -11.37 -10.40
CA LYS A 132 -13.61 -11.12 -11.62
C LYS A 132 -14.54 -10.58 -12.70
N TRP A 133 -14.10 -9.52 -13.39
CA TRP A 133 -14.75 -8.98 -14.57
C TRP A 133 -13.72 -8.78 -15.68
N GLY A 134 -13.71 -9.68 -16.67
CA GLY A 134 -12.67 -9.71 -17.70
C GLY A 134 -11.28 -9.90 -17.10
N LYS A 135 -10.41 -8.91 -17.28
CA LYS A 135 -9.04 -8.88 -16.71
C LYS A 135 -8.96 -8.21 -15.34
N PHE A 136 -10.06 -7.63 -14.85
CA PHE A 136 -10.11 -6.85 -13.64
C PHE A 136 -10.78 -7.62 -12.50
N TYR A 137 -10.45 -7.23 -11.26
CA TYR A 137 -11.12 -7.68 -10.06
C TYR A 137 -11.82 -6.50 -9.41
N TYR A 138 -12.97 -6.77 -8.77
CA TYR A 138 -13.67 -5.81 -7.94
C TYR A 138 -14.24 -6.50 -6.70
N TRP A 139 -14.51 -5.72 -5.67
CA TRP A 139 -15.11 -6.21 -4.45
C TRP A 139 -16.60 -5.95 -4.44
N ASP A 140 -17.39 -7.02 -4.30
CA ASP A 140 -18.79 -6.95 -3.91
C ASP A 140 -18.81 -6.90 -2.37
N LEU A 141 -18.97 -5.70 -1.82
CA LEU A 141 -18.82 -5.46 -0.39
C LEU A 141 -19.98 -6.02 0.44
N LYS A 142 -21.15 -6.20 -0.16
CA LYS A 142 -22.34 -6.76 0.47
C LYS A 142 -23.11 -7.58 -0.57
N PRO A 143 -22.73 -8.83 -0.79
CA PRO A 143 -23.43 -9.70 -1.74
C PRO A 143 -24.91 -9.80 -1.42
N GLY A 144 -25.77 -9.60 -2.46
CA GLY A 144 -27.22 -9.62 -2.32
C GLY A 144 -27.85 -8.32 -1.78
N ALA A 145 -27.07 -7.26 -1.56
CA ALA A 145 -27.60 -5.95 -1.20
C ALA A 145 -28.48 -5.37 -2.32
N LYS A 146 -29.58 -4.72 -1.94
CA LYS A 146 -30.43 -3.96 -2.85
C LYS A 146 -29.86 -2.54 -3.04
N ALA A 147 -30.25 -1.87 -4.12
CA ALA A 147 -29.81 -0.50 -4.41
C ALA A 147 -30.17 0.52 -3.32
N THR A 148 -31.18 0.21 -2.48
CA THR A 148 -31.63 1.04 -1.37
C THR A 148 -30.90 0.78 -0.05
N ASP A 149 -30.08 -0.27 0.01
CA ASP A 149 -29.36 -0.63 1.24
C ASP A 149 -28.16 0.30 1.46
N THR A 150 -28.00 0.76 2.70
CA THR A 150 -26.82 1.48 3.15
C THR A 150 -25.91 0.54 3.95
N PHE A 151 -24.60 0.69 3.81
CA PHE A 151 -23.61 -0.05 4.58
C PHE A 151 -22.30 0.72 4.70
N ASP A 152 -21.61 0.53 5.80
CA ASP A 152 -20.30 1.16 6.04
C ASP A 152 -19.16 0.30 5.49
N ILE A 153 -18.16 0.97 4.98
CA ILE A 153 -16.92 0.30 4.50
C ILE A 153 -16.00 -0.05 5.69
N LEU A 154 -16.10 0.64 6.79
CA LEU A 154 -15.45 0.54 8.11
C LEU A 154 -15.15 1.92 8.67
#